data_0e499a89cee0a8555f7cd58c1d9e12ba
#
_entry.id   0e499a89cee0a8555f7cd58c1d9e12ba
#
_cell.length_a   1.000
_cell.length_b   1.000
_cell.length_c   1.000
_cell.angle_alpha   90.00
_cell.angle_beta   90.00
_cell.angle_gamma   90.00
#
_symmetry.space_group_name_H-M   'P 1'
#
loop_
_entity.id
_entity.type
_entity.pdbx_description
1 polymer ?
#
loop_
_entity_poly.entity_id
_entity_poly.type
_entity_poly.pdbx_seq_one_letter_code
_entity_poly.pdbx_strand_id
1 'polypeptide(L)'
;MKILILKKRDCPYSQNALDFLRQTNHTIGSLDCEKRFDKFPKDLGWKPDVIFSFKNYMIIPKEITQSTFCVNFHPGPPEHPGSCSANWALYYQDKTFGVTAHLMNGLVDNGLIFRVRRFPIKPETTLMELLKKADQEVLKLFKEIVGDITTEWKGKARVGKDLDSLIQKKPNDPRVLRATKFIKKK
;
A
#
# COMPACT_ATOMS: atom_id res chain seq x y z
N MET A 1 -15.23 2.39 11.95
CA MET A 1 -14.94 1.33 10.97
C MET A 1 -14.22 0.17 11.64
N LYS A 2 -14.32 -1.00 11.04
CA LYS A 2 -13.52 -2.19 11.36
C LYS A 2 -12.34 -2.27 10.39
N ILE A 3 -11.12 -2.08 10.85
CA ILE A 3 -9.91 -2.01 10.05
C ILE A 3 -9.02 -3.21 10.37
N LEU A 4 -8.61 -3.95 9.35
CA LEU A 4 -7.59 -5.00 9.47
C LEU A 4 -6.28 -4.49 8.87
N ILE A 5 -5.18 -4.57 9.61
CA ILE A 5 -3.85 -4.34 9.06
C ILE A 5 -3.08 -5.66 8.95
N LEU A 6 -2.60 -5.94 7.74
CA LEU A 6 -1.62 -6.99 7.47
C LEU A 6 -0.24 -6.35 7.53
N LYS A 7 0.64 -6.85 8.35
CA LYS A 7 1.95 -6.23 8.56
C LYS A 7 3.08 -7.24 8.68
N LYS A 8 4.29 -6.81 8.34
CA LYS A 8 5.48 -7.61 8.60
C LYS A 8 5.75 -7.66 10.09
N ARG A 9 5.93 -8.89 10.64
CA ARG A 9 6.38 -9.10 12.04
C ARG A 9 7.79 -8.50 12.24
N ASP A 10 8.10 -8.09 13.43
CA ASP A 10 9.41 -7.57 13.84
C ASP A 10 9.96 -6.42 12.96
N CYS A 11 9.07 -5.64 12.38
CA CYS A 11 9.40 -4.45 11.62
C CYS A 11 8.94 -3.18 12.36
N PRO A 12 9.86 -2.32 12.83
CA PRO A 12 9.49 -1.11 13.57
C PRO A 12 8.52 -0.20 12.83
N TYR A 13 8.68 -0.06 11.51
CA TYR A 13 7.77 0.75 10.70
C TYR A 13 6.37 0.13 10.59
N SER A 14 6.28 -1.20 10.55
CA SER A 14 5.00 -1.91 10.58
C SER A 14 4.30 -1.76 11.94
N GLN A 15 5.06 -1.79 13.01
CA GLN A 15 4.54 -1.53 14.35
C GLN A 15 4.05 -0.08 14.48
N ASN A 16 4.82 0.90 14.01
CA ASN A 16 4.41 2.30 13.99
C ASN A 16 3.12 2.55 13.18
N ALA A 17 2.91 1.79 12.10
CA ALA A 17 1.67 1.85 11.33
C ALA A 17 0.47 1.32 12.13
N LEU A 18 0.64 0.19 12.84
CA LEU A 18 -0.38 -0.35 13.73
C LEU A 18 -0.69 0.60 14.89
N ASP A 19 0.34 1.17 15.54
CA ASP A 19 0.17 2.07 16.68
C ASP A 19 -0.54 3.37 16.27
N PHE A 20 -0.28 3.86 15.07
CA PHE A 20 -1.02 4.98 14.50
C PHE A 20 -2.52 4.65 14.32
N LEU A 21 -2.86 3.46 13.81
CA LEU A 21 -4.26 3.03 13.71
C LEU A 21 -4.94 2.91 15.07
N ARG A 22 -4.24 2.41 16.08
CA ARG A 22 -4.76 2.25 17.45
C ARG A 22 -5.07 3.57 18.16
N GLN A 23 -4.51 4.68 17.68
CA GLN A 23 -4.84 6.03 18.17
C GLN A 23 -6.14 6.57 17.57
N THR A 24 -6.74 5.88 16.61
CA THR A 24 -8.00 6.27 16.00
C THR A 24 -9.19 5.63 16.73
N ASN A 25 -10.40 6.22 16.60
CA ASN A 25 -11.64 5.69 17.18
C ASN A 25 -12.24 4.52 16.35
N HIS A 26 -11.38 3.63 15.83
CA HIS A 26 -11.81 2.52 14.99
C HIS A 26 -11.51 1.17 15.66
N THR A 27 -12.25 0.12 15.27
CA THR A 27 -11.94 -1.25 15.71
C THR A 27 -10.79 -1.78 14.87
N ILE A 28 -9.64 -2.06 15.48
CA ILE A 28 -8.42 -2.45 14.79
C ILE A 28 -8.11 -3.91 15.06
N GLY A 29 -8.04 -4.71 14.00
CA GLY A 29 -7.43 -6.04 13.99
C GLY A 29 -6.09 -6.03 13.28
N SER A 30 -5.20 -6.95 13.64
CA SER A 30 -3.90 -7.09 12.97
C SER A 30 -3.56 -8.55 12.69
N LEU A 31 -2.91 -8.79 11.55
CA LEU A 31 -2.30 -10.07 11.20
C LEU A 31 -0.83 -9.86 10.88
N ASP A 32 0.02 -10.63 11.53
CA ASP A 32 1.44 -10.60 11.30
C ASP A 32 1.84 -11.58 10.20
N CYS A 33 2.65 -11.09 9.27
CA CYS A 33 3.35 -11.89 8.29
C CYS A 33 4.79 -12.11 8.73
N GLU A 34 5.17 -13.35 8.97
CA GLU A 34 6.53 -13.70 9.40
C GLU A 34 7.46 -13.92 8.22
N LYS A 35 6.97 -14.66 7.24
CA LYS A 35 7.77 -15.09 6.10
C LYS A 35 7.01 -14.96 4.78
N ARG A 36 7.79 -15.02 3.72
CA ARG A 36 7.25 -15.05 2.36
C ARG A 36 6.34 -16.28 2.19
N PHE A 37 5.17 -16.08 1.58
CA PHE A 37 4.14 -17.10 1.35
C PHE A 37 3.31 -17.51 2.58
N ASP A 38 3.33 -16.75 3.67
CA ASP A 38 2.32 -16.90 4.70
C ASP A 38 0.94 -16.78 4.09
N LYS A 39 0.04 -17.71 4.47
CA LYS A 39 -1.30 -17.75 3.89
C LYS A 39 -2.23 -16.80 4.65
N PHE A 40 -3.06 -16.10 3.89
CA PHE A 40 -4.18 -15.37 4.46
C PHE A 40 -5.14 -16.36 5.13
N PRO A 41 -5.63 -16.10 6.36
CA PRO A 41 -6.57 -16.99 7.05
C PRO A 41 -7.84 -17.21 6.23
N LYS A 42 -8.36 -18.43 6.24
CA LYS A 42 -9.65 -18.76 5.58
C LYS A 42 -10.82 -18.05 6.25
N ASP A 43 -10.74 -17.87 7.56
CA ASP A 43 -11.73 -17.17 8.38
C ASP A 43 -11.02 -16.19 9.30
N LEU A 44 -11.51 -14.98 9.35
CA LEU A 44 -11.04 -13.91 10.22
C LEU A 44 -11.84 -13.82 11.52
N GLY A 45 -12.94 -14.60 11.65
CA GLY A 45 -13.89 -14.49 12.76
C GLY A 45 -14.70 -13.16 12.78
N TRP A 46 -14.44 -12.26 11.83
CA TRP A 46 -15.12 -10.98 11.68
C TRP A 46 -14.90 -10.40 10.28
N LYS A 47 -15.77 -9.47 9.85
CA LYS A 47 -15.67 -8.83 8.54
C LYS A 47 -15.11 -7.42 8.68
N PRO A 48 -13.88 -7.12 8.18
CA PRO A 48 -13.36 -5.77 8.12
C PRO A 48 -14.06 -4.94 7.04
N ASP A 49 -14.21 -3.63 7.28
CA ASP A 49 -14.63 -2.66 6.28
C ASP A 49 -13.49 -2.33 5.33
N VAL A 50 -12.26 -2.29 5.87
CA VAL A 50 -11.02 -1.94 5.15
C VAL A 50 -9.90 -2.87 5.56
N ILE A 51 -9.09 -3.28 4.60
CA ILE A 51 -7.84 -4.01 4.82
C ILE A 51 -6.67 -3.14 4.34
N PHE A 52 -5.75 -2.83 5.23
CA PHE A 52 -4.47 -2.20 4.90
C PHE A 52 -3.36 -3.25 4.88
N SER A 53 -2.62 -3.34 3.79
CA SER A 53 -1.44 -4.18 3.65
C SER A 53 -0.19 -3.30 3.72
N PHE A 54 0.60 -3.44 4.80
CA PHE A 54 1.78 -2.63 5.06
C PHE A 54 3.03 -3.50 5.16
N LYS A 55 3.90 -3.46 4.14
CA LYS A 55 5.12 -4.30 4.05
C LYS A 55 4.83 -5.79 4.26
N ASN A 56 3.69 -6.23 3.82
CA ASN A 56 3.20 -7.58 4.00
C ASN A 56 3.57 -8.48 2.79
N TYR A 57 3.73 -9.78 3.03
CA TYR A 57 4.01 -10.79 2.01
C TYR A 57 2.85 -11.74 1.75
N MET A 58 1.77 -11.68 2.57
CA MET A 58 0.59 -12.50 2.32
C MET A 58 -0.13 -12.04 1.07
N ILE A 59 -0.52 -12.99 0.24
CA ILE A 59 -1.42 -12.72 -0.88
C ILE A 59 -2.85 -12.78 -0.35
N ILE A 60 -3.56 -11.67 -0.48
CA ILE A 60 -5.00 -11.62 -0.12
C ILE A 60 -5.79 -12.31 -1.24
N PRO A 61 -6.68 -13.26 -0.92
CA PRO A 61 -7.52 -13.93 -1.90
C PRO A 61 -8.33 -12.93 -2.74
N LYS A 62 -8.54 -13.27 -4.02
CA LYS A 62 -9.27 -12.40 -4.96
C LYS A 62 -10.69 -12.10 -4.49
N GLU A 63 -11.34 -13.06 -3.87
CA GLU A 63 -12.71 -12.94 -3.32
C GLU A 63 -12.76 -11.86 -2.24
N ILE A 64 -11.72 -11.74 -1.42
CA ILE A 64 -11.60 -10.71 -0.40
C ILE A 64 -11.36 -9.35 -1.04
N THR A 65 -10.44 -9.26 -2.02
CA THR A 65 -10.16 -7.97 -2.70
C THR A 65 -11.33 -7.47 -3.54
N GLN A 66 -12.25 -8.35 -3.93
CA GLN A 66 -13.48 -7.99 -4.64
C GLN A 66 -14.63 -7.55 -3.72
N SER A 67 -14.64 -8.02 -2.47
CA SER A 67 -15.71 -7.78 -1.50
C SER A 67 -15.35 -6.80 -0.39
N THR A 68 -14.06 -6.50 -0.22
CA THR A 68 -13.54 -5.61 0.83
C THR A 68 -12.58 -4.60 0.22
N PHE A 69 -12.61 -3.38 0.73
CA PHE A 69 -11.71 -2.32 0.31
C PHE A 69 -10.28 -2.60 0.81
N CYS A 70 -9.38 -2.96 -0.10
CA CYS A 70 -8.03 -3.38 0.23
C CYS A 70 -7.00 -2.42 -0.38
N VAL A 71 -6.14 -1.83 0.45
CA VAL A 71 -5.08 -0.91 0.05
C VAL A 71 -3.72 -1.48 0.42
N ASN A 72 -2.83 -1.56 -0.56
CA ASN A 72 -1.44 -1.92 -0.34
C ASN A 72 -0.54 -0.68 -0.29
N PHE A 73 0.42 -0.72 0.63
CA PHE A 73 1.48 0.27 0.79
C PHE A 73 2.82 -0.38 0.42
N HIS A 74 3.18 -0.21 -0.84
CA HIS A 74 4.38 -0.76 -1.44
C HIS A 74 5.58 0.17 -1.20
N PRO A 75 6.68 -0.30 -0.57
CA PRO A 75 7.89 0.51 -0.37
C PRO A 75 8.75 0.58 -1.66
N GLY A 76 8.12 0.79 -2.78
CA GLY A 76 8.70 0.90 -4.12
C GLY A 76 7.84 1.75 -5.05
N PRO A 77 8.44 2.29 -6.11
CA PRO A 77 7.71 3.04 -7.13
C PRO A 77 6.96 2.11 -8.08
N PRO A 78 5.97 2.61 -8.83
CA PRO A 78 5.20 1.79 -9.78
C PRO A 78 6.03 1.15 -10.88
N GLU A 79 7.20 1.70 -11.17
CA GLU A 79 8.13 1.20 -12.20
C GLU A 79 8.83 -0.08 -11.77
N HIS A 80 8.92 -0.33 -10.47
CA HIS A 80 9.55 -1.52 -9.88
C HIS A 80 8.56 -2.27 -8.97
N PRO A 81 7.53 -2.92 -9.54
CA PRO A 81 6.57 -3.70 -8.77
C PRO A 81 7.23 -4.95 -8.16
N GLY A 82 6.64 -5.48 -7.11
CA GLY A 82 7.12 -6.70 -6.45
C GLY A 82 8.30 -6.46 -5.51
N SER A 83 9.04 -7.53 -5.25
CA SER A 83 10.18 -7.50 -4.34
C SER A 83 11.45 -6.94 -4.99
N CYS A 84 12.39 -6.47 -4.15
CA CYS A 84 13.69 -5.95 -4.59
C CYS A 84 13.63 -4.64 -5.42
N SER A 85 12.56 -3.86 -5.31
CA SER A 85 12.40 -2.62 -6.05
C SER A 85 13.58 -1.65 -5.88
N ALA A 86 14.15 -1.53 -4.67
CA ALA A 86 15.33 -0.71 -4.40
C ALA A 86 16.60 -1.22 -5.10
N ASN A 87 16.75 -2.56 -5.20
CA ASN A 87 17.88 -3.16 -5.91
C ASN A 87 17.81 -2.82 -7.41
N TRP A 88 16.62 -2.93 -8.00
CA TRP A 88 16.42 -2.61 -9.41
C TRP A 88 16.67 -1.12 -9.69
N ALA A 89 16.17 -0.23 -8.84
CA ALA A 89 16.40 1.21 -8.99
C ALA A 89 17.90 1.57 -8.95
N LEU A 90 18.66 0.96 -8.04
CA LEU A 90 20.12 1.17 -7.98
C LEU A 90 20.83 0.54 -9.18
N TYR A 91 20.43 -0.66 -9.59
CA TYR A 91 21.01 -1.33 -10.77
C TYR A 91 20.81 -0.52 -12.06
N TYR A 92 19.60 0.04 -12.26
CA TYR A 92 19.31 0.90 -13.41
C TYR A 92 19.78 2.35 -13.24
N GLN A 93 20.42 2.68 -12.12
CA GLN A 93 20.90 4.03 -11.80
C GLN A 93 19.79 5.07 -11.88
N ASP A 94 18.61 4.73 -11.39
CA ASP A 94 17.48 5.64 -11.35
C ASP A 94 17.83 6.90 -10.55
N LYS A 95 17.41 8.07 -11.04
CA LYS A 95 17.63 9.35 -10.36
C LYS A 95 16.60 9.62 -9.28
N THR A 96 15.48 8.90 -9.30
CA THR A 96 14.37 9.05 -8.34
C THR A 96 13.86 7.70 -7.93
N PHE A 97 13.52 7.58 -6.66
CA PHE A 97 12.79 6.44 -6.11
C PHE A 97 11.41 6.89 -5.61
N GLY A 98 10.60 5.95 -5.15
CA GLY A 98 9.30 6.29 -4.59
C GLY A 98 8.67 5.17 -3.82
N VAL A 99 7.53 5.47 -3.22
CA VAL A 99 6.66 4.52 -2.52
C VAL A 99 5.23 4.72 -3.01
N THR A 100 4.46 3.65 -3.03
CA THR A 100 3.15 3.63 -3.72
C THR A 100 2.05 3.13 -2.79
N ALA A 101 0.93 3.85 -2.76
CA ALA A 101 -0.33 3.34 -2.22
C ALA A 101 -1.28 3.01 -3.39
N HIS A 102 -1.80 1.79 -3.42
CA HIS A 102 -2.68 1.33 -4.50
C HIS A 102 -3.76 0.36 -4.00
N LEU A 103 -4.88 0.27 -4.72
CA LEU A 103 -5.87 -0.78 -4.52
C LEU A 103 -5.26 -2.15 -4.79
N MET A 104 -5.75 -3.15 -4.08
CA MET A 104 -5.39 -4.55 -4.36
C MET A 104 -6.45 -5.20 -5.25
N ASN A 105 -6.00 -5.95 -6.25
CA ASN A 105 -6.85 -6.64 -7.23
C ASN A 105 -6.54 -8.14 -7.36
N GLY A 106 -5.82 -8.71 -6.38
CA GLY A 106 -5.37 -10.10 -6.40
C GLY A 106 -4.06 -10.35 -7.17
N LEU A 107 -3.51 -9.34 -7.83
CA LEU A 107 -2.18 -9.37 -8.46
C LEU A 107 -1.19 -8.53 -7.64
N VAL A 108 0.09 -8.94 -7.63
CA VAL A 108 1.13 -8.25 -6.86
C VAL A 108 1.39 -6.87 -7.46
N ASP A 109 1.25 -5.83 -6.62
CA ASP A 109 1.52 -4.41 -6.92
C ASP A 109 0.94 -3.90 -8.25
N ASN A 110 -0.25 -4.41 -8.64
CA ASN A 110 -0.89 -4.17 -9.94
C ASN A 110 -2.26 -3.50 -9.82
N GLY A 111 -2.56 -2.83 -8.73
CA GLY A 111 -3.86 -2.19 -8.56
C GLY A 111 -3.87 -0.71 -8.95
N LEU A 112 -5.06 -0.12 -8.93
CA LEU A 112 -5.24 1.31 -9.18
C LEU A 112 -4.48 2.13 -8.14
N ILE A 113 -3.63 3.04 -8.59
CA ILE A 113 -2.74 3.82 -7.74
C ILE A 113 -3.50 5.02 -7.15
N PHE A 114 -3.47 5.15 -5.81
CA PHE A 114 -3.98 6.31 -5.11
C PHE A 114 -2.97 7.45 -5.09
N ARG A 115 -1.73 7.14 -4.69
CA ARG A 115 -0.68 8.14 -4.52
C ARG A 115 0.70 7.50 -4.62
N VAL A 116 1.63 8.26 -5.20
CA VAL A 116 3.06 7.97 -5.20
C VAL A 116 3.79 9.11 -4.54
N ARG A 117 4.65 8.81 -3.57
CA ARG A 117 5.62 9.77 -3.03
C ARG A 117 6.97 9.49 -3.64
N ARG A 118 7.58 10.51 -4.24
CA ARG A 118 8.87 10.39 -4.89
C ARG A 118 9.92 11.18 -4.14
N PHE A 119 11.16 10.70 -4.20
CA PHE A 119 12.32 11.35 -3.64
C PHE A 119 13.56 11.03 -4.47
N PRO A 120 14.59 11.91 -4.48
CA PRO A 120 15.80 11.70 -5.26
C PRO A 120 16.66 10.57 -4.69
N ILE A 121 17.39 9.88 -5.58
CA ILE A 121 18.52 9.00 -5.27
C ILE A 121 19.79 9.77 -5.57
N LYS A 122 20.69 9.88 -4.60
CA LYS A 122 22.01 10.48 -4.82
C LYS A 122 22.96 9.43 -5.39
N PRO A 123 24.01 9.83 -6.14
CA PRO A 123 24.94 8.88 -6.75
C PRO A 123 25.58 7.90 -5.74
N GLU A 124 25.86 8.39 -4.53
CA GLU A 124 26.48 7.63 -3.44
C GLU A 124 25.50 6.85 -2.56
N THR A 125 24.19 6.91 -2.86
CA THR A 125 23.16 6.25 -2.03
C THR A 125 23.36 4.74 -2.00
N THR A 126 23.56 4.20 -0.82
CA THR A 126 23.63 2.76 -0.59
C THR A 126 22.24 2.11 -0.58
N LEU A 127 22.19 0.79 -0.80
CA LEU A 127 20.93 0.04 -0.71
C LEU A 127 20.25 0.19 0.66
N MET A 128 21.02 0.17 1.74
CA MET A 128 20.49 0.30 3.11
C MET A 128 19.88 1.66 3.36
N GLU A 129 20.51 2.72 2.89
CA GLU A 129 19.98 4.09 2.98
C GLU A 129 18.69 4.23 2.18
N LEU A 130 18.66 3.68 0.96
CA LEU A 130 17.48 3.72 0.10
C LEU A 130 16.31 2.96 0.73
N LEU A 131 16.55 1.76 1.27
CA LEU A 131 15.53 0.98 1.97
C LEU A 131 15.00 1.71 3.22
N LYS A 132 15.91 2.27 4.05
CA LYS A 132 15.51 3.06 5.22
C LYS A 132 14.68 4.28 4.84
N LYS A 133 15.07 4.99 3.78
CA LYS A 133 14.31 6.14 3.27
C LYS A 133 12.94 5.72 2.74
N ALA A 134 12.86 4.63 1.98
CA ALA A 134 11.60 4.07 1.50
C ALA A 134 10.66 3.70 2.65
N ASP A 135 11.18 3.09 3.71
CA ASP A 135 10.40 2.73 4.91
C ASP A 135 9.83 3.97 5.62
N GLN A 136 10.62 5.03 5.72
CA GLN A 136 10.16 6.31 6.28
C GLN A 136 9.05 6.93 5.43
N GLU A 137 9.25 6.97 4.11
CA GLU A 137 8.30 7.61 3.20
C GLU A 137 7.00 6.80 3.03
N VAL A 138 7.06 5.45 3.04
CA VAL A 138 5.86 4.63 2.99
C VAL A 138 5.03 4.73 4.27
N LEU A 139 5.67 4.91 5.44
CA LEU A 139 4.94 5.17 6.68
C LEU A 139 4.26 6.54 6.67
N LYS A 140 4.90 7.58 6.14
CA LYS A 140 4.27 8.89 5.97
C LYS A 140 3.07 8.80 5.01
N LEU A 141 3.25 8.13 3.87
CA LEU A 141 2.19 7.90 2.90
C LEU A 141 1.01 7.13 3.50
N PHE A 142 1.30 6.12 4.33
CA PHE A 142 0.30 5.36 5.07
C PHE A 142 -0.56 6.28 5.96
N LYS A 143 0.09 7.10 6.79
CA LYS A 143 -0.61 8.01 7.71
C LYS A 143 -1.51 9.01 6.96
N GLU A 144 -1.04 9.54 5.83
CA GLU A 144 -1.82 10.45 4.98
C GLU A 144 -3.05 9.77 4.38
N ILE A 145 -2.86 8.62 3.72
CA ILE A 145 -3.96 7.90 3.05
C ILE A 145 -4.98 7.37 4.07
N VAL A 146 -4.52 6.85 5.20
CA VAL A 146 -5.41 6.42 6.27
C VAL A 146 -6.22 7.60 6.81
N GLY A 147 -5.58 8.76 7.03
CA GLY A 147 -6.25 9.98 7.44
C GLY A 147 -7.35 10.38 6.45
N ASP A 148 -7.03 10.42 5.14
CA ASP A 148 -8.00 10.74 4.08
C ASP A 148 -9.17 9.74 4.10
N ILE A 149 -8.89 8.43 4.12
CA ILE A 149 -9.92 7.38 4.11
C ILE A 149 -10.80 7.47 5.37
N THR A 150 -10.22 7.65 6.54
CA THR A 150 -10.99 7.65 7.81
C THR A 150 -11.82 8.91 7.98
N THR A 151 -11.40 10.03 7.41
CA THR A 151 -12.13 11.30 7.46
C THR A 151 -13.28 11.35 6.44
N GLU A 152 -13.06 10.80 5.24
CA GLU A 152 -14.03 10.84 4.13
C GLU A 152 -14.98 9.62 4.13
N TRP A 153 -14.73 8.60 4.99
CA TRP A 153 -15.52 7.38 5.03
C TRP A 153 -16.93 7.61 5.60
N LYS A 154 -17.91 7.74 4.73
CA LYS A 154 -19.34 7.86 5.09
C LYS A 154 -20.09 6.53 5.21
N GLY A 155 -19.40 5.45 5.55
CA GLY A 155 -20.01 4.13 5.84
C GLY A 155 -20.61 3.37 4.65
N LYS A 156 -20.45 3.86 3.41
CA LYS A 156 -21.03 3.29 2.20
C LYS A 156 -20.08 3.30 1.00
N ALA A 157 -18.77 3.19 1.21
CA ALA A 157 -17.87 3.01 0.07
C ALA A 157 -18.17 1.67 -0.61
N ARG A 158 -19.09 1.72 -1.58
CA ARG A 158 -19.15 0.67 -2.60
C ARG A 158 -17.90 0.82 -3.43
N VAL A 159 -17.06 -0.22 -3.44
CA VAL A 159 -15.96 -0.35 -4.37
C VAL A 159 -16.46 0.09 -5.76
N GLY A 160 -16.09 1.29 -6.21
CA GLY A 160 -16.42 1.80 -7.54
C GLY A 160 -16.81 3.26 -7.68
N LYS A 161 -17.62 3.88 -6.84
CA LYS A 161 -18.10 5.25 -7.05
C LYS A 161 -17.47 6.32 -6.14
N ASP A 162 -17.19 5.99 -4.88
CA ASP A 162 -16.55 6.94 -3.97
C ASP A 162 -15.01 6.93 -4.12
N LEU A 163 -14.48 5.92 -4.82
CA LEU A 163 -13.07 5.79 -5.15
C LEU A 163 -12.59 6.89 -6.11
N ASP A 164 -13.45 7.30 -7.04
CA ASP A 164 -13.11 8.33 -8.02
C ASP A 164 -12.79 9.67 -7.35
N SER A 165 -13.41 10.00 -6.22
CA SER A 165 -13.12 11.22 -5.47
C SER A 165 -11.76 11.19 -4.76
N LEU A 166 -11.34 10.03 -4.24
CA LEU A 166 -10.02 9.82 -3.63
C LEU A 166 -8.90 9.76 -4.68
N ILE A 167 -9.22 9.22 -5.86
CA ILE A 167 -8.30 9.10 -7.00
C ILE A 167 -8.14 10.41 -7.76
N GLN A 168 -9.20 11.24 -7.83
CA GLN A 168 -9.24 12.49 -8.60
C GLN A 168 -8.45 13.65 -7.99
N LYS A 169 -7.90 13.53 -6.78
CA LYS A 169 -6.84 14.45 -6.32
C LYS A 169 -5.54 14.17 -7.10
N LYS A 170 -5.65 14.31 -8.42
CA LYS A 170 -4.64 14.27 -9.51
C LYS A 170 -3.25 13.79 -9.10
N PRO A 171 -2.82 12.62 -9.52
CA PRO A 171 -1.41 12.40 -9.71
C PRO A 171 -0.99 13.19 -10.98
N ASN A 172 -0.24 14.25 -10.81
CA ASN A 172 0.43 14.95 -11.92
C ASN A 172 1.57 14.13 -12.54
N ASP A 173 1.63 12.84 -12.30
CA ASP A 173 2.67 11.96 -12.83
C ASP A 173 2.13 11.21 -14.07
N PRO A 174 2.64 11.53 -15.28
CA PRO A 174 2.20 10.86 -16.51
C PRO A 174 2.44 9.35 -16.52
N ARG A 175 3.28 8.83 -15.61
CA ARG A 175 3.54 7.39 -15.45
C ARG A 175 2.41 6.70 -14.69
N VAL A 176 1.74 7.38 -13.76
CA VAL A 176 0.51 6.92 -13.09
C VAL A 176 -0.61 6.74 -14.11
N LEU A 177 -0.71 7.65 -15.09
CA LEU A 177 -1.65 7.55 -16.22
C LEU A 177 -1.35 6.37 -17.16
N ARG A 178 -0.09 5.94 -17.27
CA ARG A 178 0.26 4.73 -18.05
C ARG A 178 -0.22 3.45 -17.35
N ALA A 179 -0.05 3.34 -16.03
CA ALA A 179 -0.54 2.20 -15.27
C ALA A 179 -2.08 2.07 -15.36
N THR A 180 -2.82 3.18 -15.30
CA THR A 180 -4.27 3.19 -15.49
C THR A 180 -4.71 2.85 -16.91
N LYS A 181 -3.92 3.16 -17.95
CA LYS A 181 -4.22 2.77 -19.34
C LYS A 181 -4.05 1.26 -19.60
N PHE A 182 -3.16 0.58 -18.87
CA PHE A 182 -3.01 -0.87 -18.96
C PHE A 182 -4.20 -1.63 -18.37
N ILE A 183 -4.90 -1.06 -17.38
CA ILE A 183 -6.06 -1.68 -16.74
C ILE A 183 -7.33 -1.56 -17.62
N LYS A 184 -7.44 -0.55 -18.48
CA LYS A 184 -8.59 -0.33 -19.38
C LYS A 184 -8.56 -1.16 -20.66
N LYS A 185 -7.55 -1.99 -20.90
CA LYS A 185 -7.39 -2.80 -22.11
C LYS A 185 -7.52 -4.31 -21.90
N LYS A 186 -8.17 -4.76 -20.83
CA LYS A 186 -8.57 -6.17 -20.66
C LYS A 186 -10.04 -6.27 -20.31
#